data_ee9f22a8be0ef2eb929d306881cf036b
#
_entry.id   ee9f22a8be0ef2eb929d306881cf036b
#
_cell.length_a   1.000
_cell.length_b   1.000
_cell.length_c   1.000
_cell.angle_alpha   90.00
_cell.angle_beta   90.00
_cell.angle_gamma   90.00
#
_symmetry.space_group_name_H-M   'P 1'
#
loop_
_entity.id
_entity.type
_entity.pdbx_description
1 polymer ?
#
loop_
_entity_poly.entity_id
_entity_poly.type
_entity_poly.pdbx_seq_one_letter_code
_entity_poly.pdbx_strand_id
1 'polypeptide(L)'
;VLYVSSHLFRVQFTDAIRKNTTNDFLNFYQNIDVLLLDDIQELIGMDKTQNTFFHIFNHLHQLGKQLILTSDKPPVDLQGMEERLITRLKWGLTAELSRPDLDLRKKILKNKINHDGIMIPDEVFNFIANNVTENVRDLEGILVSLMANAVINNREIDLPLTKRVVSQAVRLEKKQISVQMIQEIVCKYFNLEQSVIQT
;
A
#
# COMPACT_ATOMS: atom_id res chain seq x y z
N VAL A 1 6.83 21.34 9.17
CA VAL A 1 6.24 20.16 8.50
C VAL A 1 6.02 19.09 9.54
N LEU A 2 4.80 18.55 9.61
CA LEU A 2 4.46 17.39 10.44
C LEU A 2 3.94 16.26 9.57
N TYR A 3 4.56 15.07 9.68
CA TYR A 3 4.04 13.82 9.17
C TYR A 3 3.46 13.02 10.33
N VAL A 4 2.23 12.53 10.17
CA VAL A 4 1.54 11.69 11.15
C VAL A 4 0.63 10.70 10.44
N SER A 5 0.58 9.44 10.91
CA SER A 5 -0.45 8.50 10.45
C SER A 5 -1.79 8.80 11.13
N SER A 6 -2.88 8.49 10.45
CA SER A 6 -4.24 8.64 11.02
C SER A 6 -4.41 7.82 12.30
N HIS A 7 -3.76 6.66 12.38
CA HIS A 7 -3.69 5.88 13.62
C HIS A 7 -3.07 6.67 14.78
N LEU A 8 -1.88 7.26 14.56
CA LEU A 8 -1.19 8.03 15.60
C LEU A 8 -1.98 9.29 15.97
N PHE A 9 -2.56 9.99 14.99
CA PHE A 9 -3.44 11.12 15.22
C PHE A 9 -4.60 10.75 16.16
N ARG A 10 -5.26 9.62 15.90
CA ARG A 10 -6.34 9.08 16.75
C ARG A 10 -5.86 8.76 18.16
N VAL A 11 -4.68 8.12 18.31
CA VAL A 11 -4.12 7.80 19.62
C VAL A 11 -3.86 9.08 20.40
N GLN A 12 -3.20 10.06 19.80
CA GLN A 12 -2.92 11.35 20.43
C GLN A 12 -4.21 12.10 20.82
N PHE A 13 -5.23 12.09 19.96
CA PHE A 13 -6.53 12.69 20.28
C PHE A 13 -7.22 11.99 21.44
N THR A 14 -7.20 10.66 21.47
CA THR A 14 -7.79 9.87 22.56
C THR A 14 -7.08 10.16 23.89
N ASP A 15 -5.77 10.28 23.88
CA ASP A 15 -4.98 10.63 25.05
C ASP A 15 -5.25 12.06 25.52
N ALA A 16 -5.41 13.00 24.59
CA ALA A 16 -5.80 14.38 24.91
C ALA A 16 -7.18 14.45 25.59
N ILE A 17 -8.16 13.64 25.15
CA ILE A 17 -9.45 13.52 25.81
C ILE A 17 -9.28 12.99 27.24
N ARG A 18 -8.53 11.91 27.43
CA ARG A 18 -8.31 11.30 28.75
C ARG A 18 -7.63 12.24 29.74
N LYS A 19 -6.73 13.09 29.24
CA LYS A 19 -5.96 14.07 30.03
C LYS A 19 -6.64 15.43 30.17
N ASN A 20 -7.83 15.61 29.55
CA ASN A 20 -8.52 16.91 29.44
C ASN A 20 -7.67 18.01 28.77
N THR A 21 -6.80 17.65 27.82
CA THR A 21 -5.90 18.57 27.08
C THR A 21 -6.28 18.69 25.61
N THR A 22 -7.56 18.56 25.29
CA THR A 22 -8.06 18.63 23.90
C THR A 22 -7.77 19.98 23.25
N ASN A 23 -7.78 21.07 24.01
CA ASN A 23 -7.43 22.41 23.49
C ASN A 23 -5.95 22.50 23.11
N ASP A 24 -5.06 21.91 23.87
CA ASP A 24 -3.62 21.88 23.55
C ASP A 24 -3.36 21.05 22.29
N PHE A 25 -4.07 19.93 22.15
CA PHE A 25 -4.04 19.11 20.94
C PHE A 25 -4.49 19.90 19.70
N LEU A 26 -5.62 20.60 19.78
CA LEU A 26 -6.12 21.44 18.69
C LEU A 26 -5.13 22.54 18.35
N ASN A 27 -4.65 23.28 19.36
CA ASN A 27 -3.68 24.36 19.18
C ASN A 27 -2.40 23.84 18.52
N PHE A 28 -1.89 22.68 18.93
CA PHE A 28 -0.71 22.08 18.30
C PHE A 28 -0.91 21.86 16.80
N TYR A 29 -1.99 21.17 16.41
CA TYR A 29 -2.24 20.88 15.00
C TYR A 29 -2.58 22.11 14.17
N GLN A 30 -3.27 23.10 14.74
CA GLN A 30 -3.65 24.34 14.06
C GLN A 30 -2.47 25.29 13.79
N ASN A 31 -1.35 25.14 14.48
CA ASN A 31 -0.15 25.94 14.28
C ASN A 31 0.86 25.33 13.28
N ILE A 32 0.50 24.22 12.62
CA ILE A 32 1.37 23.55 11.65
C ILE A 32 1.26 24.20 10.29
N ASP A 33 2.39 24.45 9.61
CA ASP A 33 2.40 25.03 8.26
C ASP A 33 2.17 24.00 7.17
N VAL A 34 2.66 22.78 7.35
CA VAL A 34 2.49 21.65 6.39
C VAL A 34 2.13 20.41 7.19
N LEU A 35 0.91 19.91 7.00
CA LEU A 35 0.43 18.67 7.62
C LEU A 35 0.33 17.57 6.56
N LEU A 36 1.08 16.48 6.79
CA LEU A 36 0.91 15.21 6.06
C LEU A 36 0.17 14.24 6.98
N LEU A 37 -1.04 13.84 6.60
CA LEU A 37 -1.80 12.80 7.29
C LEU A 37 -1.89 11.57 6.40
N ASP A 38 -1.31 10.48 6.86
CA ASP A 38 -1.23 9.22 6.13
C ASP A 38 -2.38 8.28 6.48
N ASP A 39 -2.89 7.56 5.48
CA ASP A 39 -3.95 6.55 5.61
C ASP A 39 -5.26 7.11 6.22
N ILE A 40 -5.83 8.16 5.61
CA ILE A 40 -7.03 8.83 6.15
C ILE A 40 -8.24 7.88 6.29
N GLN A 41 -8.31 6.78 5.52
CA GLN A 41 -9.34 5.76 5.63
C GLN A 41 -9.40 5.12 7.04
N GLU A 42 -8.33 5.16 7.82
CA GLU A 42 -8.33 4.65 9.20
C GLU A 42 -9.19 5.49 10.17
N LEU A 43 -9.63 6.67 9.75
CA LEU A 43 -10.59 7.49 10.50
C LEU A 43 -12.04 7.07 10.29
N ILE A 44 -12.34 6.16 9.37
CA ILE A 44 -13.70 5.68 9.08
C ILE A 44 -14.32 5.08 10.33
N GLY A 45 -15.58 5.48 10.63
CA GLY A 45 -16.30 5.03 11.83
C GLY A 45 -15.85 5.69 13.15
N MET A 46 -14.96 6.69 13.09
CA MET A 46 -14.44 7.40 14.26
C MET A 46 -15.00 8.83 14.33
N ASP A 47 -16.31 9.00 14.54
CA ASP A 47 -17.03 10.27 14.40
C ASP A 47 -16.38 11.43 15.17
N LYS A 48 -15.99 11.23 16.44
CA LYS A 48 -15.34 12.27 17.25
C LYS A 48 -13.99 12.70 16.66
N THR A 49 -13.22 11.74 16.16
CA THR A 49 -11.90 12.01 15.55
C THR A 49 -12.07 12.69 14.20
N GLN A 50 -13.02 12.25 13.39
CA GLN A 50 -13.37 12.88 12.12
C GLN A 50 -13.81 14.33 12.31
N ASN A 51 -14.68 14.59 13.30
CA ASN A 51 -15.10 15.95 13.64
C ASN A 51 -13.93 16.84 14.03
N THR A 52 -13.04 16.34 14.89
CA THR A 52 -11.84 17.09 15.32
C THR A 52 -10.92 17.36 14.14
N PHE A 53 -10.67 16.37 13.30
CA PHE A 53 -9.88 16.54 12.09
C PHE A 53 -10.51 17.54 11.12
N PHE A 54 -11.83 17.51 10.95
CA PHE A 54 -12.55 18.51 10.14
C PHE A 54 -12.30 19.94 10.60
N HIS A 55 -12.30 20.20 11.90
CA HIS A 55 -12.01 21.53 12.44
C HIS A 55 -10.54 21.96 12.18
N ILE A 56 -9.58 21.04 12.36
CA ILE A 56 -8.18 21.27 12.06
C ILE A 56 -8.01 21.55 10.56
N PHE A 57 -8.60 20.72 9.69
CA PHE A 57 -8.57 20.87 8.24
C PHE A 57 -9.05 22.25 7.81
N ASN A 58 -10.25 22.67 8.28
CA ASN A 58 -10.81 23.95 7.90
C ASN A 58 -9.93 25.12 8.39
N HIS A 59 -9.39 25.04 9.58
CA HIS A 59 -8.52 26.08 10.13
C HIS A 59 -7.24 26.24 9.28
N LEU A 60 -6.56 25.13 9.01
CA LEU A 60 -5.34 25.14 8.19
C LEU A 60 -5.63 25.61 6.75
N HIS A 61 -6.71 25.14 6.16
CA HIS A 61 -7.13 25.55 4.82
C HIS A 61 -7.44 27.04 4.73
N GLN A 62 -8.17 27.61 5.70
CA GLN A 62 -8.49 29.05 5.76
C GLN A 62 -7.25 29.94 5.88
N LEU A 63 -6.22 29.45 6.56
CA LEU A 63 -4.94 30.13 6.71
C LEU A 63 -3.97 29.90 5.53
N GLY A 64 -4.41 29.21 4.46
CA GLY A 64 -3.57 28.90 3.30
C GLY A 64 -2.41 27.94 3.61
N LYS A 65 -2.52 27.14 4.68
CA LYS A 65 -1.53 26.14 5.04
C LYS A 65 -1.63 24.93 4.11
N GLN A 66 -0.53 24.18 3.97
CA GLN A 66 -0.48 23.01 3.10
C GLN A 66 -0.98 21.76 3.84
N LEU A 67 -1.95 21.07 3.22
CA LEU A 67 -2.46 19.77 3.65
C LEU A 67 -2.12 18.75 2.56
N ILE A 68 -1.53 17.63 2.97
CA ILE A 68 -1.28 16.46 2.10
C ILE A 68 -1.87 15.25 2.80
N LEU A 69 -2.79 14.56 2.13
CA LEU A 69 -3.50 13.42 2.69
C LEU A 69 -3.27 12.21 1.78
N THR A 70 -3.06 11.04 2.35
CA THR A 70 -3.02 9.79 1.59
C THR A 70 -4.22 8.91 1.91
N SER A 71 -4.60 8.07 0.96
CA SER A 71 -5.69 7.10 1.12
C SER A 71 -5.48 5.92 0.19
N ASP A 72 -5.96 4.75 0.59
CA ASP A 72 -6.02 3.54 -0.25
C ASP A 72 -7.20 3.56 -1.25
N LYS A 73 -8.10 4.55 -1.12
CA LYS A 73 -9.30 4.73 -1.95
C LYS A 73 -9.48 6.18 -2.32
N PRO A 74 -10.09 6.45 -3.48
CA PRO A 74 -10.47 7.81 -3.83
C PRO A 74 -11.53 8.36 -2.85
N PRO A 75 -11.63 9.70 -2.68
CA PRO A 75 -12.56 10.31 -1.73
C PRO A 75 -14.03 9.88 -1.90
N VAL A 76 -14.44 9.50 -3.12
CA VAL A 76 -15.81 9.05 -3.41
C VAL A 76 -16.14 7.69 -2.80
N ASP A 77 -15.14 6.86 -2.55
CA ASP A 77 -15.28 5.47 -2.08
C ASP A 77 -15.00 5.33 -0.56
N LEU A 78 -14.78 6.44 0.15
CA LEU A 78 -14.58 6.46 1.60
C LEU A 78 -15.92 6.33 2.36
N GLN A 79 -16.62 5.21 2.14
CA GLN A 79 -17.90 4.92 2.81
C GLN A 79 -17.71 4.86 4.32
N GLY A 80 -18.59 5.56 5.07
CA GLY A 80 -18.50 5.66 6.53
C GLY A 80 -17.64 6.83 7.04
N MET A 81 -17.08 7.63 6.11
CA MET A 81 -16.55 8.95 6.44
C MET A 81 -17.66 10.00 6.35
N GLU A 82 -17.62 11.02 7.21
CA GLU A 82 -18.60 12.10 7.19
C GLU A 82 -18.60 12.85 5.86
N GLU A 83 -19.77 13.09 5.26
CA GLU A 83 -19.90 13.77 3.94
C GLU A 83 -19.19 15.10 3.86
N ARG A 84 -19.17 15.86 4.96
CA ARG A 84 -18.49 17.16 5.02
C ARG A 84 -16.97 17.01 4.86
N LEU A 85 -16.34 15.92 5.38
CA LEU A 85 -14.94 15.60 5.13
C LEU A 85 -14.73 15.18 3.69
N ILE A 86 -15.55 14.28 3.16
CA ILE A 86 -15.47 13.84 1.76
C ILE A 86 -15.53 15.05 0.81
N THR A 87 -16.42 16.00 1.09
CA THR A 87 -16.54 17.24 0.30
C THR A 87 -15.24 18.05 0.34
N ARG A 88 -14.57 18.16 1.50
CA ARG A 88 -13.30 18.86 1.64
C ARG A 88 -12.16 18.13 0.92
N LEU A 89 -12.12 16.81 1.03
CA LEU A 89 -11.11 15.99 0.34
C LEU A 89 -11.18 16.12 -1.19
N LYS A 90 -12.38 16.37 -1.74
CA LYS A 90 -12.58 16.60 -3.18
C LYS A 90 -12.15 17.99 -3.65
N TRP A 91 -11.91 18.95 -2.77
CA TRP A 91 -11.58 20.33 -3.16
C TRP A 91 -10.14 20.52 -3.63
N GLY A 92 -9.25 19.61 -3.28
CA GLY A 92 -7.83 19.71 -3.62
C GLY A 92 -7.46 18.98 -4.91
N LEU A 93 -6.15 18.98 -5.19
CA LEU A 93 -5.60 18.13 -6.22
C LEU A 93 -5.62 16.68 -5.74
N THR A 94 -6.35 15.84 -6.44
CA THR A 94 -6.29 14.38 -6.24
C THR A 94 -5.39 13.77 -7.31
N ALA A 95 -4.34 13.06 -6.89
CA ALA A 95 -3.42 12.34 -7.76
C ALA A 95 -3.45 10.86 -7.40
N GLU A 96 -3.66 10.00 -8.40
CA GLU A 96 -3.61 8.56 -8.24
C GLU A 96 -2.17 8.07 -8.45
N LEU A 97 -1.68 7.26 -7.51
CA LEU A 97 -0.45 6.52 -7.66
C LEU A 97 -0.77 5.12 -8.18
N SER A 98 -0.67 4.93 -9.49
CA SER A 98 -0.87 3.63 -10.11
C SER A 98 0.28 2.67 -9.80
N ARG A 99 0.02 1.36 -10.00
CA ARG A 99 1.07 0.34 -9.86
C ARG A 99 2.20 0.61 -10.84
N PRO A 100 3.46 0.42 -10.42
CA PRO A 100 4.61 0.66 -11.30
C PRO A 100 4.61 -0.32 -12.48
N ASP A 101 4.88 0.18 -13.67
CA ASP A 101 5.17 -0.63 -14.85
C ASP A 101 6.52 -1.37 -14.69
N LEU A 102 6.86 -2.21 -15.67
CA LEU A 102 8.09 -3.00 -15.61
C LEU A 102 9.35 -2.12 -15.56
N ASP A 103 9.37 -1.03 -16.32
CA ASP A 103 10.53 -0.16 -16.39
C ASP A 103 10.73 0.60 -15.08
N LEU A 104 9.65 1.08 -14.48
CA LEU A 104 9.69 1.73 -13.18
C LEU A 104 10.09 0.74 -12.08
N ARG A 105 9.56 -0.51 -12.10
CA ARG A 105 9.98 -1.56 -11.15
C ARG A 105 11.48 -1.85 -11.26
N LYS A 106 12.02 -1.95 -12.48
CA LYS A 106 13.46 -2.12 -12.71
C LYS A 106 14.28 -0.96 -12.15
N LYS A 107 13.82 0.28 -12.34
CA LYS A 107 14.48 1.47 -11.77
C LYS A 107 14.47 1.47 -10.25
N ILE A 108 13.32 1.18 -9.65
CA ILE A 108 13.15 1.09 -8.19
C ILE A 108 14.07 0.00 -7.62
N LEU A 109 14.02 -1.20 -8.20
CA LEU A 109 14.83 -2.34 -7.78
C LEU A 109 16.34 -2.03 -7.89
N LYS A 110 16.79 -1.42 -9.02
CA LYS A 110 18.18 -1.01 -9.22
C LYS A 110 18.64 0.02 -8.20
N ASN A 111 17.81 1.04 -7.92
CA ASN A 111 18.13 2.06 -6.93
C ASN A 111 18.26 1.44 -5.53
N LYS A 112 17.37 0.53 -5.17
CA LYS A 112 17.40 -0.14 -3.87
C LYS A 112 18.64 -1.03 -3.72
N ILE A 113 18.94 -1.85 -4.74
CA ILE A 113 20.14 -2.70 -4.79
C ILE A 113 21.41 -1.86 -4.62
N ASN A 114 21.51 -0.74 -5.35
CA ASN A 114 22.68 0.14 -5.26
C ASN A 114 22.79 0.83 -3.90
N HIS A 115 21.65 1.28 -3.34
CA HIS A 115 21.64 1.94 -2.03
C HIS A 115 22.02 0.99 -0.89
N ASP A 116 21.54 -0.25 -0.95
CA ASP A 116 21.78 -1.25 0.09
C ASP A 116 23.08 -2.06 -0.15
N GLY A 117 23.81 -1.77 -1.25
CA GLY A 117 25.07 -2.45 -1.59
C GLY A 117 24.93 -3.94 -1.92
N ILE A 118 23.77 -4.34 -2.42
CA ILE A 118 23.44 -5.75 -2.69
C ILE A 118 24.03 -6.13 -4.06
N MET A 119 24.66 -7.29 -4.13
CA MET A 119 25.08 -7.88 -5.40
C MET A 119 24.14 -9.04 -5.77
N ILE A 120 23.44 -8.91 -6.90
CA ILE A 120 22.60 -9.97 -7.45
C ILE A 120 22.89 -10.17 -8.95
N PRO A 121 22.83 -11.41 -9.44
CA PRO A 121 22.94 -11.69 -10.87
C PRO A 121 21.79 -11.06 -11.67
N ASP A 122 22.06 -10.72 -12.94
CA ASP A 122 21.06 -10.13 -13.85
C ASP A 122 19.82 -11.02 -14.03
N GLU A 123 19.98 -12.34 -14.01
CA GLU A 123 18.85 -13.27 -14.07
C GLU A 123 17.91 -13.16 -12.86
N VAL A 124 18.49 -12.98 -11.67
CA VAL A 124 17.74 -12.75 -10.41
C VAL A 124 17.02 -11.41 -10.47
N PHE A 125 17.72 -10.35 -10.86
CA PHE A 125 17.17 -9.02 -11.05
C PHE A 125 15.94 -9.04 -11.98
N ASN A 126 16.11 -9.62 -13.17
CA ASN A 126 15.04 -9.70 -14.15
C ASN A 126 13.87 -10.58 -13.66
N PHE A 127 14.16 -11.68 -12.96
CA PHE A 127 13.13 -12.55 -12.41
C PHE A 127 12.26 -11.80 -11.40
N ILE A 128 12.86 -11.06 -10.45
CA ILE A 128 12.12 -10.26 -9.45
C ILE A 128 11.28 -9.20 -10.15
N ALA A 129 11.88 -8.40 -11.04
CA ALA A 129 11.19 -7.32 -11.73
C ALA A 129 9.97 -7.78 -12.56
N ASN A 130 10.04 -8.99 -13.17
CA ASN A 130 8.95 -9.53 -13.98
C ASN A 130 7.83 -10.16 -13.15
N ASN A 131 8.15 -10.77 -12.02
CA ASN A 131 7.19 -11.58 -11.27
C ASN A 131 6.58 -10.85 -10.07
N VAL A 132 7.23 -9.81 -9.53
CA VAL A 132 6.74 -9.03 -8.39
C VAL A 132 6.03 -7.78 -8.91
N THR A 133 4.73 -7.87 -9.11
CA THR A 133 3.94 -6.85 -9.84
C THR A 133 2.95 -6.10 -8.96
N GLU A 134 2.64 -6.60 -7.76
CA GLU A 134 1.51 -6.09 -6.96
C GLU A 134 1.83 -4.73 -6.31
N ASN A 135 2.98 -4.62 -5.65
CA ASN A 135 3.38 -3.38 -5.00
C ASN A 135 4.91 -3.26 -4.81
N VAL A 136 5.38 -2.05 -4.49
CA VAL A 136 6.81 -1.77 -4.25
C VAL A 136 7.30 -2.39 -2.94
N ARG A 137 6.44 -2.50 -1.92
CA ARG A 137 6.80 -3.09 -0.62
C ARG A 137 7.19 -4.56 -0.77
N ASP A 138 6.53 -5.29 -1.67
CA ASP A 138 6.89 -6.68 -1.97
C ASP A 138 8.29 -6.78 -2.61
N LEU A 139 8.64 -5.84 -3.51
CA LEU A 139 10.00 -5.77 -4.08
C LEU A 139 11.05 -5.58 -2.99
N GLU A 140 10.82 -4.65 -2.08
CA GLU A 140 11.72 -4.41 -0.94
C GLU A 140 11.79 -5.60 0.02
N GLY A 141 10.63 -6.17 0.39
CA GLY A 141 10.54 -7.34 1.27
C GLY A 141 11.28 -8.56 0.72
N ILE A 142 11.20 -8.77 -0.60
CA ILE A 142 11.92 -9.86 -1.28
C ILE A 142 13.43 -9.63 -1.22
N LEU A 143 13.92 -8.41 -1.49
CA LEU A 143 15.34 -8.10 -1.37
C LEU A 143 15.86 -8.35 0.04
N VAL A 144 15.17 -7.85 1.06
CA VAL A 144 15.52 -8.09 2.46
C VAL A 144 15.55 -9.58 2.79
N SER A 145 14.55 -10.33 2.32
CA SER A 145 14.48 -11.79 2.54
C SER A 145 15.61 -12.54 1.83
N LEU A 146 15.98 -12.13 0.62
CA LEU A 146 17.11 -12.71 -0.11
C LEU A 146 18.43 -12.45 0.61
N MET A 147 18.66 -11.21 1.06
CA MET A 147 19.84 -10.85 1.82
C MET A 147 19.95 -11.66 3.12
N ALA A 148 18.86 -11.73 3.89
CA ALA A 148 18.82 -12.51 5.12
C ALA A 148 19.14 -13.98 4.87
N ASN A 149 18.55 -14.60 3.85
CA ASN A 149 18.85 -15.98 3.49
C ASN A 149 20.30 -16.19 3.05
N ALA A 150 20.88 -15.25 2.28
CA ALA A 150 22.27 -15.32 1.84
C ALA A 150 23.22 -15.27 3.04
N VAL A 151 23.01 -14.33 3.96
CA VAL A 151 23.83 -14.17 5.17
C VAL A 151 23.70 -15.37 6.12
N ILE A 152 22.47 -15.78 6.46
CA ILE A 152 22.21 -16.87 7.41
C ILE A 152 22.80 -18.20 6.91
N ASN A 153 22.67 -18.48 5.62
CA ASN A 153 23.11 -19.75 5.03
C ASN A 153 24.50 -19.67 4.40
N ASN A 154 25.20 -18.53 4.52
CA ASN A 154 26.51 -18.25 3.93
C ASN A 154 26.61 -18.69 2.46
N ARG A 155 25.63 -18.25 1.64
CA ARG A 155 25.51 -18.61 0.22
C ARG A 155 25.20 -17.39 -0.63
N GLU A 156 25.53 -17.46 -1.90
CA GLU A 156 25.19 -16.42 -2.87
C GLU A 156 23.68 -16.42 -3.19
N ILE A 157 23.20 -15.26 -3.64
CA ILE A 157 21.83 -15.10 -4.11
C ILE A 157 21.76 -15.66 -5.54
N ASP A 158 21.10 -16.81 -5.68
CA ASP A 158 20.89 -17.50 -6.94
C ASP A 158 19.40 -17.53 -7.35
N LEU A 159 19.15 -17.95 -8.59
CA LEU A 159 17.79 -18.02 -9.13
C LEU A 159 16.91 -19.05 -8.38
N PRO A 160 17.38 -20.25 -7.99
CA PRO A 160 16.61 -21.19 -7.18
C PRO A 160 16.16 -20.63 -5.84
N LEU A 161 17.04 -19.96 -5.10
CA LEU A 161 16.70 -19.28 -3.86
C LEU A 161 15.64 -18.19 -4.12
N THR A 162 15.85 -17.38 -5.16
CA THR A 162 14.96 -16.29 -5.52
C THR A 162 13.56 -16.80 -5.85
N LYS A 163 13.43 -17.85 -6.67
CA LYS A 163 12.13 -18.48 -6.97
C LYS A 163 11.40 -18.93 -5.72
N ARG A 164 12.11 -19.53 -4.77
CA ARG A 164 11.54 -19.96 -3.49
C ARG A 164 11.06 -18.79 -2.65
N VAL A 165 11.88 -17.74 -2.49
CA VAL A 165 11.52 -16.55 -1.69
C VAL A 165 10.35 -15.81 -2.32
N VAL A 166 10.39 -15.59 -3.64
CA VAL A 166 9.30 -14.91 -4.36
C VAL A 166 8.00 -15.73 -4.28
N SER A 167 8.04 -17.07 -4.39
CA SER A 167 6.85 -17.90 -4.27
C SER A 167 6.21 -17.89 -2.88
N GLN A 168 6.98 -17.59 -1.85
CA GLN A 168 6.46 -17.44 -0.48
C GLN A 168 5.85 -16.05 -0.23
N ALA A 169 6.39 -15.01 -0.87
CA ALA A 169 5.96 -13.62 -0.70
C ALA A 169 4.82 -13.23 -1.64
N VAL A 170 4.86 -13.74 -2.88
CA VAL A 170 3.89 -13.37 -3.93
C VAL A 170 3.32 -14.65 -4.53
N ARG A 171 2.02 -14.66 -4.80
CA ARG A 171 1.43 -15.73 -5.61
C ARG A 171 1.97 -15.64 -7.04
N LEU A 172 3.01 -16.44 -7.36
CA LEU A 172 3.71 -16.44 -8.65
C LEU A 172 2.81 -16.80 -9.85
N GLU A 173 1.66 -17.38 -9.61
CA GLU A 173 0.69 -17.68 -10.64
C GLU A 173 -0.71 -17.28 -10.19
N LYS A 174 -1.21 -16.17 -10.70
CA LYS A 174 -2.60 -16.15 -11.10
C LYS A 174 -2.66 -17.07 -12.32
N LYS A 175 -2.86 -18.38 -12.13
CA LYS A 175 -3.37 -19.22 -13.21
C LYS A 175 -4.59 -18.46 -13.76
N GLN A 176 -4.47 -17.90 -14.95
CA GLN A 176 -5.66 -17.40 -15.64
C GLN A 176 -6.52 -18.64 -15.82
N ILE A 177 -7.55 -18.74 -14.98
CA ILE A 177 -8.52 -19.82 -15.10
C ILE A 177 -9.27 -19.53 -16.40
N SER A 178 -8.81 -20.17 -17.49
CA SER A 178 -9.53 -20.10 -18.76
C SER A 178 -10.75 -21.01 -18.69
N VAL A 179 -11.78 -20.69 -19.46
CA VAL A 179 -12.97 -21.54 -19.60
C VAL A 179 -12.57 -22.96 -19.98
N GLN A 180 -11.58 -23.10 -20.89
CA GLN A 180 -11.01 -24.39 -21.28
C GLN A 180 -10.45 -25.19 -20.11
N MET A 181 -9.72 -24.53 -19.20
CA MET A 181 -9.13 -25.18 -18.03
C MET A 181 -10.22 -25.65 -17.03
N ILE A 182 -11.31 -24.88 -16.89
CA ILE A 182 -12.47 -25.28 -16.10
C ILE A 182 -13.12 -26.52 -16.75
N GLN A 183 -13.34 -26.48 -18.05
CA GLN A 183 -13.90 -27.61 -18.81
C GLN A 183 -13.05 -28.88 -18.67
N GLU A 184 -11.73 -28.79 -18.82
CA GLU A 184 -10.82 -29.93 -18.64
C GLU A 184 -10.91 -30.53 -17.23
N ILE A 185 -10.93 -29.70 -16.18
CA ILE A 185 -11.02 -30.14 -14.79
C ILE A 185 -12.37 -30.80 -14.52
N VAL A 186 -13.47 -30.25 -15.04
CA VAL A 186 -14.83 -30.78 -14.90
C VAL A 186 -14.96 -32.10 -15.64
N CYS A 187 -14.49 -32.17 -16.90
CA CYS A 187 -14.47 -33.43 -17.66
C CYS A 187 -13.70 -34.53 -16.94
N LYS A 188 -12.52 -34.19 -16.42
CA LYS A 188 -11.68 -35.14 -15.67
C LYS A 188 -12.34 -35.60 -14.36
N TYR A 189 -13.00 -34.71 -13.64
CA TYR A 189 -13.68 -35.04 -12.38
C TYR A 189 -14.88 -35.98 -12.59
N PHE A 190 -15.69 -35.69 -13.63
CA PHE A 190 -16.90 -36.48 -13.95
C PHE A 190 -16.65 -37.59 -14.96
N ASN A 191 -15.41 -37.79 -15.40
CA ASN A 191 -15.02 -38.82 -16.39
C ASN A 191 -15.80 -38.67 -17.71
N LEU A 192 -16.02 -37.43 -18.18
CA LEU A 192 -16.73 -37.08 -19.40
C LEU A 192 -15.75 -36.71 -20.50
N GLU A 193 -16.12 -36.98 -21.76
CA GLU A 193 -15.37 -36.48 -22.91
C GLU A 193 -15.66 -34.97 -23.14
N GLN A 194 -14.64 -34.20 -23.56
CA GLN A 194 -14.77 -32.77 -23.80
C GLN A 194 -15.85 -32.41 -24.84
N SER A 195 -16.13 -33.32 -25.76
CA SER A 195 -17.17 -33.20 -26.79
C SER A 195 -18.60 -33.05 -26.22
N VAL A 196 -18.85 -33.54 -25.01
CA VAL A 196 -20.18 -33.57 -24.39
C VAL A 196 -20.55 -32.19 -23.78
N ILE A 197 -19.58 -31.31 -23.54
CA ILE A 197 -19.81 -29.99 -22.93
C ILE A 197 -20.06 -28.90 -24.00
N GLN A 198 -19.88 -29.17 -25.26
CA GLN A 198 -20.07 -28.24 -26.39
C GLN A 198 -21.48 -28.31 -27.03
N THR A 199 -22.40 -29.01 -26.43
CA THR A 199 -23.81 -29.05 -26.81
C THR A 199 -24.60 -28.26 -25.79
#